data_031be55dcd1a1ba279e9404bea92baf2
#
_entry.id   031be55dcd1a1ba279e9404bea92baf2
#
_cell.length_a   1.000
_cell.length_b   1.000
_cell.length_c   1.000
_cell.angle_alpha   90.00
_cell.angle_beta   90.00
_cell.angle_gamma   90.00
#
_symmetry.space_group_name_H-M   'P 1'
#
loop_
_entity.id
_entity.type
_entity.pdbx_description
1 polymer ?
#
loop_
_entity_poly.entity_id
_entity_poly.type
_entity_poly.pdbx_seq_one_letter_code
_entity_poly.pdbx_strand_id
1 'polypeptide(L)'
;VLTLILVLLTIAVAGGIYYAASRDGEKDVLDKGLTGSSSVDLREESKEAHRAVDDILLSKDNWQLTDNGREDQHERMKETGGEVVWNKRQLAIGVPPSTGLEGAAAWLGEKISGTKMIVLNQREATYNGWEAVRMEIAISAKAGTGKMNFITDTVYFYHNLNLTKEDKDIKEDESTKKDDKKTAQKYHGKLAVIIDDCGYDLAPVRKLVNLNAPFSYAILPYKDFSSDALHVIKGGGQTAMLHLPMEPMDRAAMSEGKITILTDMTAEQAQQLTRKAVESLPGIEGVNKATSNEATMKAVLKVLKQQGLFFVDSSTYSKSIGDQVARSMGVPTARNNIFLDNSSDEDDIIAKIWQAVEMADRNGSAIAICHARPHTAAAWSKVIDEVNASGIQLVPVSSLLK
;
A
#
# COMPACT_ATOMS: atom_id res chain seq x y z
N VAL A 1 19.91 -17.88 41.23
CA VAL A 1 19.94 -16.54 41.86
C VAL A 1 20.14 -15.48 40.77
N LEU A 2 21.07 -15.67 39.82
CA LEU A 2 21.31 -14.72 38.73
C LEU A 2 20.10 -14.60 37.78
N THR A 3 19.42 -15.70 37.45
CA THR A 3 18.22 -15.73 36.60
C THR A 3 17.03 -15.03 37.25
N LEU A 4 16.89 -15.13 38.57
CA LEU A 4 15.81 -14.45 39.30
C LEU A 4 16.02 -12.93 39.37
N ILE A 5 17.27 -12.49 39.43
CA ILE A 5 17.63 -11.06 39.42
C ILE A 5 17.39 -10.45 38.02
N LEU A 6 17.65 -11.20 36.94
CA LEU A 6 17.38 -10.74 35.55
C LEU A 6 15.89 -10.59 35.29
N VAL A 7 15.06 -11.52 35.77
CA VAL A 7 13.58 -11.45 35.62
C VAL A 7 13.00 -10.29 36.43
N LEU A 8 13.54 -10.00 37.61
CA LEU A 8 13.11 -8.86 38.43
C LEU A 8 13.55 -7.51 37.84
N LEU A 9 14.69 -7.45 37.13
CA LEU A 9 15.16 -6.26 36.44
C LEU A 9 14.30 -5.99 35.17
N THR A 10 13.91 -7.03 34.43
CA THR A 10 13.00 -6.87 33.26
C THR A 10 11.61 -6.43 33.68
N ILE A 11 11.08 -6.93 34.80
CA ILE A 11 9.80 -6.47 35.37
C ILE A 11 9.89 -5.02 35.86
N ALA A 12 11.03 -4.62 36.44
CA ALA A 12 11.24 -3.24 36.90
C ALA A 12 11.40 -2.25 35.75
N VAL A 13 12.02 -2.65 34.61
CA VAL A 13 12.13 -1.83 33.41
C VAL A 13 10.78 -1.73 32.69
N ALA A 14 10.04 -2.82 32.55
CA ALA A 14 8.68 -2.80 32.00
C ALA A 14 7.71 -2.01 32.92
N GLY A 15 7.81 -2.12 34.23
CA GLY A 15 7.03 -1.33 35.17
C GLY A 15 7.45 0.14 35.21
N GLY A 16 8.73 0.46 34.99
CA GLY A 16 9.25 1.82 34.90
C GLY A 16 8.80 2.54 33.65
N ILE A 17 8.75 1.84 32.49
CA ILE A 17 8.21 2.36 31.23
C ILE A 17 6.70 2.57 31.36
N TYR A 18 5.98 1.66 32.00
CA TYR A 18 4.56 1.80 32.28
C TYR A 18 4.27 3.00 33.19
N TYR A 19 5.10 3.23 34.22
CA TYR A 19 4.91 4.34 35.17
C TYR A 19 5.32 5.71 34.56
N ALA A 20 6.35 5.77 33.73
CA ALA A 20 6.75 6.99 33.03
C ALA A 20 5.73 7.39 31.95
N ALA A 21 5.24 6.43 31.17
CA ALA A 21 4.22 6.67 30.15
C ALA A 21 2.87 7.13 30.75
N SER A 22 2.58 6.75 32.00
CA SER A 22 1.35 7.19 32.68
C SER A 22 1.44 8.61 33.30
N ARG A 23 2.64 9.18 33.40
CA ARG A 23 2.85 10.47 34.08
C ARG A 23 2.98 11.68 33.16
N ASP A 24 3.45 11.50 31.91
CA ASP A 24 3.69 12.59 30.96
C ASP A 24 2.59 12.74 29.88
N GLY A 25 1.54 11.92 29.97
CA GLY A 25 0.42 11.90 28.99
C GLY A 25 -0.68 12.95 29.22
N GLU A 26 -0.41 14.03 29.91
CA GLU A 26 -1.41 15.04 30.25
C GLU A 26 -1.35 16.29 29.34
N LYS A 27 -1.33 16.09 28.02
CA LYS A 27 -1.68 17.16 27.06
C LYS A 27 -2.29 16.58 25.77
N ASP A 28 -3.47 17.07 25.48
CA ASP A 28 -4.32 16.88 24.30
C ASP A 28 -5.12 15.57 24.23
N VAL A 29 -6.13 15.51 25.11
CA VAL A 29 -7.32 14.68 24.88
C VAL A 29 -8.24 15.44 23.94
N LEU A 30 -8.59 14.86 22.79
CA LEU A 30 -9.69 15.32 21.95
C LEU A 30 -10.99 15.25 22.78
N ASP A 31 -11.37 16.41 23.33
CA ASP A 31 -12.59 16.54 24.13
C ASP A 31 -13.81 16.63 23.21
N LYS A 32 -14.22 15.46 22.65
CA LYS A 32 -15.58 15.32 22.12
C LYS A 32 -16.47 14.91 23.28
N GLY A 33 -17.05 15.91 23.93
CA GLY A 33 -17.99 15.73 25.04
C GLY A 33 -19.22 14.95 24.58
N LEU A 34 -19.43 13.80 25.21
CA LEU A 34 -20.59 12.93 25.03
C LEU A 34 -21.57 13.14 26.19
N THR A 35 -22.72 13.75 25.88
CA THR A 35 -23.92 13.76 26.71
C THR A 35 -24.99 12.91 26.03
N GLY A 36 -25.36 11.78 26.67
CA GLY A 36 -26.40 10.85 26.17
C GLY A 36 -25.84 9.66 25.43
N SER A 37 -26.60 8.61 25.19
CA SER A 37 -26.27 7.30 24.59
C SER A 37 -25.65 7.38 23.18
N SER A 38 -24.57 8.09 23.02
CA SER A 38 -23.93 8.36 21.73
C SER A 38 -22.79 7.41 21.47
N SER A 39 -22.75 6.85 20.28
CA SER A 39 -21.64 6.05 19.78
C SER A 39 -20.40 6.92 19.54
N VAL A 40 -19.21 6.38 19.80
CA VAL A 40 -17.90 7.01 19.54
C VAL A 40 -17.31 6.34 18.32
N ASP A 41 -17.01 7.10 17.29
CA ASP A 41 -16.33 6.61 16.09
C ASP A 41 -14.87 7.09 16.10
N LEU A 42 -13.94 6.15 16.28
CA LEU A 42 -12.49 6.37 16.34
C LEU A 42 -11.78 5.85 15.07
N ARG A 43 -12.48 5.63 13.98
CA ARG A 43 -11.89 5.08 12.76
C ARG A 43 -10.92 6.05 12.12
N GLU A 44 -11.16 7.36 12.16
CA GLU A 44 -10.23 8.36 11.64
C GLU A 44 -8.97 8.46 12.51
N GLU A 45 -9.12 8.48 13.84
CA GLU A 45 -7.99 8.45 14.78
C GLU A 45 -7.15 7.18 14.62
N SER A 46 -7.80 6.04 14.36
CA SER A 46 -7.11 4.78 14.05
C SER A 46 -6.30 4.87 12.75
N LYS A 47 -6.84 5.49 11.70
CA LYS A 47 -6.13 5.71 10.44
C LYS A 47 -4.91 6.62 10.63
N GLU A 48 -5.03 7.67 11.44
CA GLU A 48 -3.88 8.53 11.79
C GLU A 48 -2.79 7.73 12.51
N ALA A 49 -3.17 6.85 13.45
CA ALA A 49 -2.24 5.97 14.13
C ALA A 49 -1.55 5.00 13.15
N HIS A 50 -2.30 4.37 12.24
CA HIS A 50 -1.75 3.49 11.22
C HIS A 50 -0.71 4.21 10.34
N ARG A 51 -1.00 5.43 9.87
CA ARG A 51 -0.06 6.23 9.09
C ARG A 51 1.22 6.53 9.86
N ALA A 52 1.08 6.95 11.12
CA ALA A 52 2.24 7.26 11.95
C ALA A 52 3.13 6.02 12.20
N VAL A 53 2.54 4.84 12.39
CA VAL A 53 3.28 3.57 12.50
C VAL A 53 3.99 3.25 11.18
N ASP A 54 3.29 3.41 10.03
CA ASP A 54 3.88 3.19 8.71
C ASP A 54 5.07 4.12 8.45
N ASP A 55 4.92 5.42 8.73
CA ASP A 55 5.98 6.41 8.54
C ASP A 55 7.24 6.08 9.36
N ILE A 56 7.04 5.61 10.60
CA ILE A 56 8.14 5.18 11.46
C ILE A 56 8.82 3.93 10.87
N LEU A 57 8.05 2.90 10.49
CA LEU A 57 8.58 1.64 9.99
C LEU A 57 9.29 1.79 8.64
N LEU A 58 8.75 2.63 7.74
CA LEU A 58 9.36 2.93 6.44
C LEU A 58 10.69 3.68 6.51
N SER A 59 11.07 4.21 7.69
CA SER A 59 12.40 4.76 7.92
C SER A 59 13.50 3.69 8.01
N LYS A 60 13.14 2.41 7.95
CA LYS A 60 14.04 1.25 7.98
C LYS A 60 14.09 0.56 6.61
N ASP A 61 15.08 0.91 5.81
CA ASP A 61 15.24 0.41 4.43
C ASP A 61 15.42 -1.12 4.34
N ASN A 62 15.93 -1.74 5.40
CA ASN A 62 16.22 -3.17 5.45
C ASN A 62 15.20 -4.00 6.25
N TRP A 63 14.01 -3.45 6.53
CA TRP A 63 12.91 -4.18 7.17
C TRP A 63 11.79 -4.40 6.14
N GLN A 64 11.20 -5.57 6.18
CA GLN A 64 10.08 -5.91 5.31
C GLN A 64 8.77 -5.77 6.06
N LEU A 65 7.93 -4.84 5.62
CA LEU A 65 6.59 -4.62 6.15
C LEU A 65 5.56 -5.43 5.36
N THR A 66 4.70 -6.17 6.06
CA THR A 66 3.53 -6.86 5.50
C THR A 66 2.30 -6.46 6.30
N ASP A 67 1.29 -5.87 5.64
CA ASP A 67 -0.03 -5.59 6.24
C ASP A 67 -0.93 -6.81 6.00
N ASN A 68 -1.37 -7.48 7.07
CA ASN A 68 -2.20 -8.68 7.02
C ASN A 68 -3.71 -8.37 7.06
N GLY A 69 -4.06 -7.10 6.87
CA GLY A 69 -5.45 -6.66 6.79
C GLY A 69 -5.93 -5.92 8.02
N ARG A 70 -7.13 -5.37 7.87
CA ARG A 70 -7.79 -4.49 8.83
C ARG A 70 -9.19 -4.96 9.10
N GLU A 71 -9.65 -4.72 10.32
CA GLU A 71 -10.97 -5.07 10.78
C GLU A 71 -11.57 -3.92 11.58
N ASP A 72 -12.84 -3.60 11.34
CA ASP A 72 -13.61 -2.75 12.23
C ASP A 72 -13.87 -3.51 13.53
N GLN A 73 -13.54 -2.89 14.65
CA GLN A 73 -13.82 -3.38 15.99
C GLN A 73 -14.98 -2.61 16.58
N HIS A 74 -15.84 -3.32 17.31
CA HIS A 74 -17.00 -2.78 17.94
C HIS A 74 -17.03 -3.19 19.41
N GLU A 75 -17.11 -2.23 20.31
CA GLU A 75 -17.24 -2.49 21.74
C GLU A 75 -18.39 -1.71 22.34
N ARG A 76 -19.28 -2.41 23.05
CA ARG A 76 -20.41 -1.79 23.74
C ARG A 76 -19.99 -1.28 25.11
N MET A 77 -20.16 0.02 25.33
CA MET A 77 -19.89 0.65 26.62
C MET A 77 -20.93 0.23 27.67
N LYS A 78 -20.47 -0.43 28.72
CA LYS A 78 -21.36 -0.96 29.79
C LYS A 78 -22.12 0.12 30.54
N GLU A 79 -21.52 1.28 30.73
CA GLU A 79 -22.04 2.37 31.58
C GLU A 79 -23.05 3.26 30.84
N THR A 80 -22.86 3.49 29.54
CA THR A 80 -23.66 4.43 28.74
C THR A 80 -24.56 3.74 27.72
N GLY A 81 -24.35 2.43 27.48
CA GLY A 81 -25.07 1.66 26.45
C GLY A 81 -24.71 2.03 25.01
N GLY A 82 -23.82 3.02 24.80
CA GLY A 82 -23.30 3.38 23.49
C GLY A 82 -22.29 2.38 22.96
N GLU A 83 -21.89 2.56 21.70
CA GLU A 83 -20.91 1.72 21.00
C GLU A 83 -19.68 2.55 20.66
N VAL A 84 -18.50 1.95 20.81
CA VAL A 84 -17.23 2.50 20.27
C VAL A 84 -16.83 1.69 19.06
N VAL A 85 -16.50 2.36 17.98
CA VAL A 85 -16.05 1.73 16.73
C VAL A 85 -14.65 2.27 16.41
N TRP A 86 -13.71 1.38 16.13
CA TRP A 86 -12.35 1.75 15.70
C TRP A 86 -11.81 0.72 14.72
N ASN A 87 -10.72 1.06 14.06
CA ASN A 87 -10.06 0.20 13.10
C ASN A 87 -8.83 -0.45 13.74
N LYS A 88 -8.71 -1.76 13.62
CA LYS A 88 -7.56 -2.55 14.05
C LYS A 88 -6.92 -3.23 12.86
N ARG A 89 -5.59 -3.23 12.80
CA ARG A 89 -4.84 -3.98 11.79
C ARG A 89 -3.76 -4.87 12.40
N GLN A 90 -3.29 -5.82 11.59
CA GLN A 90 -2.19 -6.69 11.93
C GLN A 90 -1.04 -6.48 10.94
N LEU A 91 0.14 -6.17 11.46
CA LEU A 91 1.38 -6.02 10.70
C LEU A 91 2.36 -7.14 11.01
N ALA A 92 3.13 -7.55 10.02
CA ALA A 92 4.28 -8.41 10.20
C ALA A 92 5.53 -7.72 9.66
N ILE A 93 6.56 -7.65 10.49
CA ILE A 93 7.82 -6.97 10.20
C ILE A 93 8.91 -8.01 10.14
N GLY A 94 9.34 -8.34 8.93
CA GLY A 94 10.53 -9.15 8.71
C GLY A 94 11.77 -8.30 8.95
N VAL A 95 12.60 -8.70 9.90
CA VAL A 95 13.89 -8.04 10.18
C VAL A 95 15.05 -8.96 9.82
N PRO A 96 16.25 -8.43 9.48
CA PRO A 96 17.42 -9.24 9.22
C PRO A 96 17.77 -10.13 10.41
N PRO A 97 18.32 -11.34 10.21
CA PRO A 97 18.71 -12.24 11.30
C PRO A 97 19.69 -11.64 12.30
N SER A 98 20.45 -10.62 11.89
CA SER A 98 21.37 -9.87 12.75
C SER A 98 20.67 -8.84 13.65
N THR A 99 19.38 -8.58 13.46
CA THR A 99 18.60 -7.65 14.27
C THR A 99 17.88 -8.43 15.35
N GLY A 100 18.12 -8.09 16.63
CA GLY A 100 17.38 -8.70 17.75
C GLY A 100 15.89 -8.32 17.68
N LEU A 101 14.99 -9.30 17.76
CA LEU A 101 13.54 -9.08 17.65
C LEU A 101 13.01 -8.13 18.75
N GLU A 102 13.47 -8.33 19.98
CA GLU A 102 13.13 -7.44 21.11
C GLU A 102 13.68 -6.02 20.91
N GLY A 103 14.89 -5.91 20.36
CA GLY A 103 15.50 -4.62 20.02
C GLY A 103 14.74 -3.88 18.94
N ALA A 104 14.23 -4.61 17.93
CA ALA A 104 13.39 -4.04 16.88
C ALA A 104 12.05 -3.51 17.44
N ALA A 105 11.41 -4.30 18.30
CA ALA A 105 10.17 -3.90 18.96
C ALA A 105 10.39 -2.70 19.90
N ALA A 106 11.45 -2.73 20.71
CA ALA A 106 11.79 -1.63 21.60
C ALA A 106 12.09 -0.34 20.83
N TRP A 107 12.78 -0.43 19.69
CA TRP A 107 13.02 0.73 18.81
C TRP A 107 11.71 1.36 18.30
N LEU A 108 10.73 0.54 17.87
CA LEU A 108 9.43 1.05 17.47
C LEU A 108 8.71 1.73 18.65
N GLY A 109 8.74 1.10 19.83
CA GLY A 109 8.16 1.66 21.05
C GLY A 109 8.77 3.02 21.43
N GLU A 110 10.10 3.18 21.29
CA GLU A 110 10.77 4.47 21.50
C GLU A 110 10.30 5.53 20.50
N LYS A 111 10.15 5.18 19.23
CA LYS A 111 9.66 6.11 18.18
C LYS A 111 8.20 6.51 18.38
N ILE A 112 7.38 5.64 18.89
CA ILE A 112 5.98 5.91 19.26
C ILE A 112 5.91 6.82 20.49
N SER A 113 6.86 6.73 21.39
CA SER A 113 6.92 7.57 22.60
C SER A 113 6.92 9.05 22.22
N GLY A 114 6.00 9.82 22.82
CA GLY A 114 5.81 11.23 22.47
C GLY A 114 4.78 11.50 21.36
N THR A 115 4.18 10.45 20.80
CA THR A 115 3.02 10.56 19.91
C THR A 115 1.70 10.41 20.70
N LYS A 116 0.57 10.43 19.98
CA LYS A 116 -0.76 10.12 20.57
C LYS A 116 -0.97 8.61 20.84
N MET A 117 -0.02 7.78 20.42
CA MET A 117 -0.09 6.33 20.55
C MET A 117 0.64 5.86 21.80
N ILE A 118 0.28 4.67 22.27
CA ILE A 118 0.92 3.99 23.39
C ILE A 118 1.18 2.52 23.06
N VAL A 119 2.25 1.96 23.57
CA VAL A 119 2.50 0.52 23.56
C VAL A 119 1.81 -0.09 24.78
N LEU A 120 0.81 -0.94 24.55
CA LEU A 120 0.08 -1.61 25.62
C LEU A 120 0.75 -2.88 26.10
N ASN A 121 1.34 -3.64 25.17
CA ASN A 121 1.88 -4.96 25.45
C ASN A 121 2.99 -5.30 24.45
N GLN A 122 4.03 -5.95 24.95
CA GLN A 122 5.09 -6.56 24.16
C GLN A 122 5.43 -7.91 24.77
N ARG A 123 5.44 -8.97 23.95
CA ARG A 123 5.72 -10.34 24.43
C ARG A 123 6.27 -11.23 23.34
N GLU A 124 6.94 -12.29 23.71
CA GLU A 124 7.25 -13.39 22.81
C GLU A 124 5.98 -14.00 22.20
N ALA A 125 6.05 -14.38 20.96
CA ALA A 125 4.96 -14.96 20.18
C ALA A 125 5.51 -15.85 19.06
N THR A 126 4.60 -16.42 18.27
CA THR A 126 4.93 -17.05 16.99
C THR A 126 4.16 -16.36 15.89
N TYR A 127 4.78 -16.22 14.72
CA TYR A 127 4.14 -15.72 13.52
C TYR A 127 4.45 -16.68 12.36
N ASN A 128 3.42 -17.32 11.78
CA ASN A 128 3.55 -18.33 10.73
C ASN A 128 4.56 -19.46 11.04
N GLY A 129 4.63 -19.87 12.33
CA GLY A 129 5.56 -20.91 12.78
C GLY A 129 6.98 -20.42 13.14
N TRP A 130 7.28 -19.15 12.96
CA TRP A 130 8.57 -18.52 13.31
C TRP A 130 8.49 -17.89 14.69
N GLU A 131 9.63 -17.89 15.41
CA GLU A 131 9.76 -17.07 16.62
C GLU A 131 9.55 -15.59 16.28
N ALA A 132 8.76 -14.91 17.09
CA ALA A 132 8.39 -13.52 16.88
C ALA A 132 8.25 -12.77 18.21
N VAL A 133 8.36 -11.45 18.14
CA VAL A 133 7.92 -10.55 19.21
C VAL A 133 6.65 -9.85 18.75
N ARG A 134 5.59 -9.99 19.55
CA ARG A 134 4.30 -9.34 19.30
C ARG A 134 4.18 -8.08 20.15
N MET A 135 3.85 -6.96 19.50
CA MET A 135 3.60 -5.68 20.13
C MET A 135 2.16 -5.22 19.83
N GLU A 136 1.49 -4.64 20.84
CA GLU A 136 0.18 -4.01 20.68
C GLU A 136 0.30 -2.51 20.88
N ILE A 137 -0.10 -1.76 19.87
CA ILE A 137 -0.11 -0.30 19.84
C ILE A 137 -1.56 0.16 19.91
N ALA A 138 -1.83 1.20 20.68
CA ALA A 138 -3.18 1.69 20.90
C ALA A 138 -3.22 3.23 20.89
N ILE A 139 -4.40 3.76 20.60
CA ILE A 139 -4.79 5.14 20.90
C ILE A 139 -5.58 5.19 22.19
N SER A 140 -5.51 6.31 22.88
CA SER A 140 -6.32 6.55 24.08
C SER A 140 -7.40 7.57 23.78
N ALA A 141 -8.65 7.22 24.03
CA ALA A 141 -9.78 8.12 23.86
C ALA A 141 -10.72 8.08 25.07
N LYS A 142 -11.51 9.16 25.23
CA LYS A 142 -12.57 9.22 26.23
C LYS A 142 -13.77 8.41 25.73
N ALA A 143 -14.15 7.39 26.44
CA ALA A 143 -15.31 6.57 26.16
C ALA A 143 -16.09 6.35 27.45
N GLY A 144 -17.39 6.67 27.44
CA GLY A 144 -18.21 6.68 28.64
C GLY A 144 -17.72 7.71 29.68
N THR A 145 -17.53 7.25 30.92
CA THR A 145 -17.08 8.09 32.05
C THR A 145 -15.56 8.13 32.21
N GLY A 146 -14.81 7.36 31.40
CA GLY A 146 -13.37 7.17 31.56
C GLY A 146 -12.56 7.28 30.27
N LYS A 147 -11.25 7.20 30.41
CA LYS A 147 -10.27 7.07 29.32
C LYS A 147 -10.04 5.58 29.06
N MET A 148 -10.19 5.15 27.82
CA MET A 148 -9.95 3.77 27.38
C MET A 148 -8.89 3.72 26.28
N ASN A 149 -8.23 2.57 26.16
CA ASN A 149 -7.21 2.32 25.16
C ASN A 149 -7.76 1.36 24.10
N PHE A 150 -7.63 1.74 22.84
CA PHE A 150 -8.15 1.00 21.69
C PHE A 150 -6.96 0.53 20.84
N ILE A 151 -6.75 -0.79 20.75
CA ILE A 151 -5.65 -1.37 19.98
C ILE A 151 -5.91 -1.10 18.51
N THR A 152 -5.03 -0.29 17.89
CA THR A 152 -5.08 0.02 16.46
C THR A 152 -4.17 -0.90 15.66
N ASP A 153 -3.00 -1.26 16.22
CA ASP A 153 -2.03 -2.10 15.52
C ASP A 153 -1.57 -3.27 16.40
N THR A 154 -1.54 -4.46 15.81
CA THR A 154 -0.84 -5.61 16.34
C THR A 154 0.35 -5.90 15.43
N VAL A 155 1.56 -5.69 15.91
CA VAL A 155 2.80 -5.81 15.14
C VAL A 155 3.55 -7.06 15.56
N TYR A 156 3.95 -7.88 14.59
CA TYR A 156 4.81 -9.05 14.79
C TYR A 156 6.18 -8.78 14.17
N PHE A 157 7.24 -8.80 14.97
CA PHE A 157 8.62 -8.80 14.50
C PHE A 157 9.12 -10.23 14.41
N TYR A 158 9.62 -10.65 13.25
CA TYR A 158 10.16 -11.99 13.02
C TYR A 158 11.43 -11.90 12.17
N HIS A 159 12.31 -12.92 12.25
CA HIS A 159 13.49 -12.96 11.40
C HIS A 159 13.10 -13.37 9.98
N ASN A 160 13.33 -12.50 9.01
CA ASN A 160 13.27 -12.86 7.61
C ASN A 160 14.68 -13.29 7.14
N LEU A 161 14.84 -14.60 6.93
CA LEU A 161 16.12 -15.19 6.54
C LEU A 161 16.62 -14.74 5.16
N ASN A 162 15.75 -14.16 4.34
CA ASN A 162 16.10 -13.61 3.02
C ASN A 162 16.70 -12.19 3.12
N LEU A 163 16.59 -11.53 4.28
CA LEU A 163 17.22 -10.23 4.52
C LEU A 163 18.66 -10.45 5.01
N THR A 164 19.58 -10.68 4.09
CA THR A 164 21.02 -10.76 4.41
C THR A 164 21.59 -9.35 4.60
N LYS A 165 22.66 -9.24 5.42
CA LYS A 165 23.38 -7.98 5.57
C LYS A 165 23.85 -7.50 4.20
N GLU A 166 23.59 -6.25 3.87
CA GLU A 166 24.44 -5.55 2.89
C GLU A 166 25.86 -5.54 3.43
N ASP A 167 26.75 -6.23 2.72
CA ASP A 167 28.19 -6.19 2.95
C ASP A 167 28.70 -4.76 2.66
N LYS A 168 28.77 -3.94 3.70
CA LYS A 168 29.72 -2.83 3.74
C LYS A 168 31.03 -3.41 4.25
N ASP A 169 31.81 -4.01 3.40
CA ASP A 169 33.27 -4.18 3.47
C ASP A 169 33.70 -5.23 2.44
N ILE A 170 33.71 -4.86 1.17
CA ILE A 170 34.56 -5.52 0.19
C ILE A 170 35.76 -4.62 0.01
N LYS A 171 36.83 -4.90 0.78
CA LYS A 171 38.16 -4.54 0.39
C LYS A 171 38.48 -5.35 -0.88
N GLU A 172 38.85 -4.62 -1.93
CA GLU A 172 39.44 -5.19 -3.14
C GLU A 172 40.53 -6.21 -2.79
N ASP A 173 40.31 -7.45 -3.16
CA ASP A 173 41.38 -8.42 -3.35
C ASP A 173 41.39 -8.79 -4.85
N GLU A 174 42.39 -8.22 -5.52
CA GLU A 174 42.70 -8.54 -6.90
C GLU A 174 43.27 -9.96 -6.98
N SER A 175 42.46 -10.91 -7.40
CA SER A 175 42.90 -12.04 -8.21
C SER A 175 41.80 -13.06 -8.44
N THR A 176 41.06 -12.92 -9.51
CA THR A 176 40.77 -13.94 -10.52
C THR A 176 39.86 -13.35 -11.60
N LYS A 177 40.50 -12.74 -12.59
CA LYS A 177 39.84 -12.47 -13.87
C LYS A 177 39.44 -13.78 -14.50
N LYS A 178 38.15 -14.07 -14.56
CA LYS A 178 37.58 -14.81 -15.68
C LYS A 178 36.62 -13.87 -16.39
N ASP A 179 37.04 -13.53 -17.61
CA ASP A 179 36.26 -12.79 -18.58
C ASP A 179 34.92 -13.51 -18.84
N ASP A 180 33.84 -12.98 -18.27
CA ASP A 180 32.52 -13.04 -18.83
C ASP A 180 32.02 -11.60 -18.94
N LYS A 181 32.61 -10.85 -19.88
CA LYS A 181 31.95 -9.69 -20.46
C LYS A 181 30.75 -10.17 -21.25
N LYS A 182 29.64 -10.48 -20.55
CA LYS A 182 28.33 -10.30 -21.14
C LYS A 182 28.20 -8.79 -21.39
N THR A 183 28.42 -8.39 -22.63
CA THR A 183 28.08 -7.06 -23.13
C THR A 183 26.65 -6.83 -22.70
N ALA A 184 26.42 -5.88 -21.79
CA ALA A 184 25.09 -5.51 -21.35
C ALA A 184 24.28 -5.18 -22.61
N GLN A 185 23.28 -6.00 -22.91
CA GLN A 185 22.42 -5.78 -24.06
C GLN A 185 21.69 -4.46 -23.81
N LYS A 186 21.98 -3.45 -24.60
CA LYS A 186 21.36 -2.14 -24.43
C LYS A 186 19.99 -2.17 -25.08
N TYR A 187 18.95 -2.16 -24.25
CA TYR A 187 17.56 -2.08 -24.70
C TYR A 187 17.23 -0.67 -25.20
N HIS A 188 16.28 -0.59 -26.15
CA HIS A 188 15.77 0.64 -26.71
C HIS A 188 14.25 0.58 -26.73
N GLY A 189 13.60 1.59 -26.24
CA GLY A 189 12.14 1.64 -26.21
C GLY A 189 11.62 2.31 -24.94
N LYS A 190 10.29 2.39 -24.83
CA LYS A 190 9.62 3.05 -23.72
C LYS A 190 8.76 2.04 -22.96
N LEU A 191 8.94 1.97 -21.65
CA LEU A 191 8.11 1.14 -20.77
C LEU A 191 7.31 2.05 -19.83
N ALA A 192 5.99 1.98 -19.90
CA ALA A 192 5.12 2.58 -18.89
C ALA A 192 4.64 1.50 -17.91
N VAL A 193 4.70 1.79 -16.62
CA VAL A 193 4.24 0.90 -15.56
C VAL A 193 3.09 1.56 -14.82
N ILE A 194 2.00 0.83 -14.66
CA ILE A 194 0.82 1.25 -13.91
C ILE A 194 0.74 0.41 -12.64
N ILE A 195 0.60 1.07 -11.51
CA ILE A 195 0.42 0.45 -10.20
C ILE A 195 -1.06 0.52 -9.84
N ASP A 196 -1.77 -0.60 -9.96
CA ASP A 196 -3.19 -0.71 -9.67
C ASP A 196 -3.46 -0.93 -8.17
N ASP A 197 -4.73 -0.82 -7.77
CA ASP A 197 -5.26 -1.08 -6.44
C ASP A 197 -4.68 -0.18 -5.33
N CYS A 198 -4.18 1.00 -5.67
CA CYS A 198 -3.80 1.99 -4.66
C CYS A 198 -5.03 2.43 -3.86
N GLY A 199 -4.88 2.53 -2.52
CA GLY A 199 -5.97 2.95 -1.63
C GLY A 199 -6.35 1.93 -0.56
N TYR A 200 -5.88 0.67 -0.67
CA TYR A 200 -6.02 -0.31 0.42
C TYR A 200 -4.90 -0.17 1.46
N ASP A 201 -3.67 0.05 1.01
CA ASP A 201 -2.48 0.16 1.84
C ASP A 201 -1.53 1.21 1.25
N LEU A 202 -0.96 2.05 2.12
CA LEU A 202 -0.03 3.11 1.72
C LEU A 202 1.43 2.67 1.69
N ALA A 203 1.80 1.62 2.44
CA ALA A 203 3.20 1.22 2.55
C ALA A 203 3.81 0.83 1.19
N PRO A 204 3.18 -0.05 0.37
CA PRO A 204 3.71 -0.35 -0.96
C PRO A 204 3.66 0.86 -1.90
N VAL A 205 2.63 1.72 -1.80
CA VAL A 205 2.53 2.93 -2.63
C VAL A 205 3.70 3.87 -2.35
N ARG A 206 3.98 4.17 -1.08
CA ARG A 206 5.11 5.01 -0.66
C ARG A 206 6.45 4.43 -1.12
N LYS A 207 6.64 3.12 -0.93
CA LYS A 207 7.86 2.44 -1.35
C LYS A 207 8.08 2.57 -2.86
N LEU A 208 7.04 2.38 -3.67
CA LEU A 208 7.11 2.51 -5.13
C LEU A 208 7.33 3.97 -5.58
N VAL A 209 6.67 4.95 -4.93
CA VAL A 209 6.88 6.38 -5.23
C VAL A 209 8.33 6.81 -4.92
N ASN A 210 8.91 6.28 -3.83
CA ASN A 210 10.28 6.58 -3.43
C ASN A 210 11.36 5.98 -4.35
N LEU A 211 11.00 5.07 -5.27
CA LEU A 211 11.94 4.58 -6.30
C LEU A 211 12.29 5.65 -7.34
N ASN A 212 11.61 6.81 -7.30
CA ASN A 212 11.81 7.92 -8.23
C ASN A 212 11.74 7.50 -9.71
N ALA A 213 10.91 6.49 -10.00
CA ALA A 213 10.61 6.04 -11.35
C ALA A 213 9.28 6.65 -11.80
N PRO A 214 9.11 7.05 -13.07
CA PRO A 214 7.91 7.73 -13.56
C PRO A 214 6.74 6.75 -13.76
N PHE A 215 6.35 6.07 -12.67
CA PHE A 215 5.21 5.17 -12.67
C PHE A 215 3.89 5.95 -12.69
N SER A 216 2.83 5.29 -13.11
CA SER A 216 1.47 5.80 -13.05
C SER A 216 0.68 4.97 -12.03
N TYR A 217 -0.12 5.61 -11.21
CA TYR A 217 -0.78 4.94 -10.07
C TYR A 217 -2.29 5.06 -10.21
N ALA A 218 -2.98 3.93 -10.23
CA ALA A 218 -4.43 3.86 -10.32
C ALA A 218 -5.03 3.58 -8.94
N ILE A 219 -5.84 4.53 -8.47
CA ILE A 219 -6.35 4.59 -7.11
C ILE A 219 -7.80 4.14 -7.11
N LEU A 220 -8.14 3.17 -6.28
CA LEU A 220 -9.52 2.79 -6.01
C LEU A 220 -10.24 3.93 -5.27
N PRO A 221 -11.43 4.35 -5.70
CA PRO A 221 -12.20 5.37 -4.99
C PRO A 221 -12.80 4.81 -3.70
N TYR A 222 -13.01 5.68 -2.71
CA TYR A 222 -13.71 5.36 -1.45
C TYR A 222 -13.11 4.22 -0.62
N LYS A 223 -11.82 3.92 -0.79
CA LYS A 223 -11.07 3.08 0.14
C LYS A 223 -10.47 3.94 1.24
N ASP A 224 -10.07 3.30 2.32
CA ASP A 224 -9.61 3.98 3.53
C ASP A 224 -8.42 4.92 3.30
N PHE A 225 -7.56 4.59 2.31
CA PHE A 225 -6.39 5.40 1.97
C PHE A 225 -6.44 6.00 0.56
N SER A 226 -7.60 6.08 -0.08
CA SER A 226 -7.70 6.64 -1.42
C SER A 226 -7.17 8.08 -1.51
N SER A 227 -7.57 8.92 -0.56
CA SER A 227 -7.15 10.32 -0.48
C SER A 227 -5.66 10.44 -0.13
N ASP A 228 -5.18 9.61 0.80
CA ASP A 228 -3.78 9.61 1.21
C ASP A 228 -2.86 9.11 0.10
N ALA A 229 -3.28 8.05 -0.62
CA ALA A 229 -2.56 7.56 -1.78
C ALA A 229 -2.45 8.65 -2.85
N LEU A 230 -3.54 9.37 -3.14
CA LEU A 230 -3.52 10.50 -4.07
C LEU A 230 -2.51 11.57 -3.63
N HIS A 231 -2.51 11.92 -2.34
CA HIS A 231 -1.58 12.90 -1.78
C HIS A 231 -0.11 12.47 -1.93
N VAL A 232 0.20 11.22 -1.56
CA VAL A 232 1.56 10.64 -1.68
C VAL A 232 2.02 10.62 -3.14
N ILE A 233 1.17 10.14 -4.05
CA ILE A 233 1.48 10.00 -5.48
C ILE A 233 1.76 11.38 -6.09
N LYS A 234 0.87 12.35 -5.86
CA LYS A 234 1.04 13.70 -6.40
C LYS A 234 2.19 14.46 -5.74
N GLY A 235 2.40 14.25 -4.43
CA GLY A 235 3.55 14.81 -3.71
C GLY A 235 4.89 14.30 -4.24
N GLY A 236 4.93 13.06 -4.76
CA GLY A 236 6.08 12.50 -5.47
C GLY A 236 6.18 12.89 -6.95
N GLY A 237 5.31 13.79 -7.45
CA GLY A 237 5.32 14.23 -8.86
C GLY A 237 4.88 13.14 -9.86
N GLN A 238 4.18 12.10 -9.39
CA GLN A 238 3.78 10.95 -10.20
C GLN A 238 2.38 11.14 -10.80
N THR A 239 2.09 10.41 -11.90
CA THR A 239 0.77 10.40 -12.55
C THR A 239 -0.23 9.64 -11.68
N ALA A 240 -1.32 10.31 -11.29
CA ALA A 240 -2.43 9.72 -10.56
C ALA A 240 -3.61 9.45 -11.50
N MET A 241 -4.19 8.25 -11.39
CA MET A 241 -5.32 7.76 -12.17
C MET A 241 -6.40 7.22 -11.24
N LEU A 242 -7.63 7.13 -11.73
CA LEU A 242 -8.71 6.42 -11.06
C LEU A 242 -8.71 4.95 -11.52
N HIS A 243 -8.62 4.00 -10.59
CA HIS A 243 -9.01 2.61 -10.84
C HIS A 243 -10.51 2.51 -10.68
N LEU A 244 -11.25 2.52 -11.81
CA LEU A 244 -12.71 2.62 -11.78
C LEU A 244 -13.35 1.25 -11.50
N PRO A 245 -14.08 1.06 -10.39
CA PRO A 245 -14.76 -0.20 -10.13
C PRO A 245 -15.87 -0.46 -11.15
N MET A 246 -15.75 -1.53 -11.91
CA MET A 246 -16.77 -2.00 -12.86
C MET A 246 -17.04 -3.48 -12.63
N GLU A 247 -18.23 -3.92 -13.04
CA GLU A 247 -18.67 -5.30 -12.87
C GLU A 247 -17.64 -6.31 -13.43
N PRO A 248 -17.11 -7.23 -12.59
CA PRO A 248 -16.25 -8.30 -13.07
C PRO A 248 -17.04 -9.34 -13.86
N MET A 249 -16.36 -10.15 -14.69
CA MET A 249 -16.99 -11.25 -15.41
C MET A 249 -17.67 -12.27 -14.49
N ASP A 250 -17.08 -12.52 -13.33
CA ASP A 250 -17.68 -13.30 -12.26
C ASP A 250 -18.24 -12.36 -11.19
N ARG A 251 -19.57 -12.27 -11.11
CA ARG A 251 -20.25 -11.46 -10.10
C ARG A 251 -19.97 -11.89 -8.65
N ALA A 252 -19.56 -13.14 -8.42
CA ALA A 252 -19.16 -13.61 -7.10
C ALA A 252 -17.83 -12.99 -6.63
N ALA A 253 -17.01 -12.48 -7.58
CA ALA A 253 -15.76 -11.77 -7.31
C ALA A 253 -15.96 -10.25 -7.07
N MET A 254 -17.19 -9.77 -6.88
CA MET A 254 -17.44 -8.34 -6.60
C MET A 254 -16.95 -7.95 -5.20
N SER A 255 -15.71 -7.54 -5.09
CA SER A 255 -15.09 -7.07 -3.84
C SER A 255 -14.79 -5.56 -3.81
N GLU A 256 -14.95 -4.85 -4.92
CA GLU A 256 -14.43 -3.48 -5.09
C GLU A 256 -15.28 -2.37 -4.44
N GLY A 257 -16.34 -2.71 -3.69
CA GLY A 257 -17.05 -1.75 -2.83
C GLY A 257 -18.42 -1.27 -3.36
N LYS A 258 -19.02 -0.32 -2.64
CA LYS A 258 -20.39 0.18 -2.84
C LYS A 258 -20.63 0.93 -4.15
N ILE A 259 -19.59 1.29 -4.89
CA ILE A 259 -19.68 2.03 -6.17
C ILE A 259 -19.01 1.21 -7.26
N THR A 260 -19.72 0.20 -7.74
CA THR A 260 -19.34 -0.58 -8.92
C THR A 260 -20.31 -0.26 -10.04
N ILE A 261 -19.80 0.09 -11.22
CA ILE A 261 -20.61 0.31 -12.41
C ILE A 261 -21.01 -1.05 -12.96
N LEU A 262 -22.31 -1.35 -12.92
CA LEU A 262 -22.85 -2.61 -13.40
C LEU A 262 -23.29 -2.51 -14.87
N THR A 263 -23.31 -3.64 -15.55
CA THR A 263 -23.66 -3.71 -16.98
C THR A 263 -25.15 -3.56 -17.25
N ASP A 264 -26.00 -3.69 -16.22
CA ASP A 264 -27.44 -3.49 -16.30
C ASP A 264 -27.90 -2.06 -15.92
N MET A 265 -26.97 -1.18 -15.60
CA MET A 265 -27.25 0.23 -15.32
C MET A 265 -27.63 0.99 -16.58
N THR A 266 -28.52 2.00 -16.44
CA THR A 266 -28.74 2.96 -17.53
C THR A 266 -27.47 3.80 -17.78
N ALA A 267 -27.35 4.38 -18.96
CA ALA A 267 -26.23 5.25 -19.29
C ALA A 267 -26.10 6.43 -18.32
N GLU A 268 -27.22 7.00 -17.88
CA GLU A 268 -27.26 8.10 -16.90
C GLU A 268 -26.73 7.67 -15.54
N GLN A 269 -27.10 6.49 -15.06
CA GLN A 269 -26.61 5.93 -13.80
C GLN A 269 -25.09 5.68 -13.87
N ALA A 270 -24.61 5.05 -14.95
CA ALA A 270 -23.19 4.81 -15.15
C ALA A 270 -22.38 6.12 -15.22
N GLN A 271 -22.89 7.14 -15.93
CA GLN A 271 -22.26 8.46 -15.98
C GLN A 271 -22.24 9.14 -14.62
N GLN A 272 -23.32 9.06 -13.84
CA GLN A 272 -23.39 9.65 -12.50
C GLN A 272 -22.39 9.02 -11.55
N LEU A 273 -22.27 7.69 -11.53
CA LEU A 273 -21.29 7.00 -10.71
C LEU A 273 -19.87 7.31 -11.15
N THR A 274 -19.61 7.37 -12.46
CA THR A 274 -18.29 7.76 -12.99
C THR A 274 -17.91 9.17 -12.50
N ARG A 275 -18.81 10.15 -12.61
CA ARG A 275 -18.56 11.51 -12.12
C ARG A 275 -18.22 11.52 -10.62
N LYS A 276 -19.01 10.85 -9.81
CA LYS A 276 -18.77 10.76 -8.36
C LYS A 276 -17.42 10.12 -8.04
N ALA A 277 -17.03 9.07 -8.77
CA ALA A 277 -15.74 8.42 -8.58
C ALA A 277 -14.57 9.36 -8.95
N VAL A 278 -14.68 10.10 -10.06
CA VAL A 278 -13.67 11.09 -10.45
C VAL A 278 -13.59 12.25 -9.46
N GLU A 279 -14.73 12.78 -9.02
CA GLU A 279 -14.80 13.87 -8.03
C GLU A 279 -14.20 13.50 -6.66
N SER A 280 -14.21 12.20 -6.31
CA SER A 280 -13.60 11.73 -5.05
C SER A 280 -12.07 11.76 -5.05
N LEU A 281 -11.44 11.89 -6.22
CA LEU A 281 -9.98 11.91 -6.39
C LEU A 281 -9.58 13.13 -7.25
N PRO A 282 -9.58 14.33 -6.70
CA PRO A 282 -9.36 15.57 -7.46
C PRO A 282 -7.95 15.62 -8.05
N GLY A 283 -7.86 15.99 -9.32
CA GLY A 283 -6.59 16.17 -10.03
C GLY A 283 -5.96 14.89 -10.57
N ILE A 284 -6.74 13.81 -10.71
CA ILE A 284 -6.33 12.64 -11.53
C ILE A 284 -6.25 13.03 -12.99
N GLU A 285 -5.45 12.29 -13.75
CA GLU A 285 -5.17 12.56 -15.17
C GLU A 285 -5.86 11.57 -16.11
N GLY A 286 -6.22 10.40 -15.59
CA GLY A 286 -6.82 9.33 -16.38
C GLY A 286 -7.57 8.31 -15.54
N VAL A 287 -8.09 7.31 -16.24
CA VAL A 287 -8.86 6.21 -15.65
C VAL A 287 -8.42 4.90 -16.28
N ASN A 288 -8.29 3.83 -15.52
CA ASN A 288 -8.09 2.50 -16.07
C ASN A 288 -9.19 1.52 -15.63
N LYS A 289 -9.53 0.62 -16.54
CA LYS A 289 -10.40 -0.55 -16.33
C LYS A 289 -10.52 -1.39 -17.59
N ALA A 290 -11.09 -2.60 -17.47
CA ALA A 290 -11.47 -3.47 -18.59
C ALA A 290 -12.99 -3.75 -18.58
N THR A 291 -13.62 -3.82 -19.75
CA THR A 291 -15.02 -4.22 -19.90
C THR A 291 -15.29 -4.76 -21.30
N SER A 292 -16.27 -5.66 -21.43
CA SER A 292 -16.82 -6.12 -22.71
C SER A 292 -18.17 -5.48 -23.06
N ASN A 293 -18.73 -4.64 -22.17
CA ASN A 293 -20.01 -3.98 -22.39
C ASN A 293 -19.80 -2.61 -23.06
N GLU A 294 -20.14 -2.53 -24.33
CA GLU A 294 -19.94 -1.32 -25.15
C GLU A 294 -20.81 -0.14 -24.67
N ALA A 295 -22.07 -0.41 -24.29
CA ALA A 295 -22.99 0.65 -23.86
C ALA A 295 -22.51 1.29 -22.54
N THR A 296 -22.12 0.47 -21.57
CA THR A 296 -21.54 0.93 -20.30
C THR A 296 -20.24 1.69 -20.55
N MET A 297 -19.36 1.16 -21.42
CA MET A 297 -18.10 1.82 -21.74
C MET A 297 -18.30 3.20 -22.40
N LYS A 298 -19.23 3.31 -23.35
CA LYS A 298 -19.60 4.60 -23.96
C LYS A 298 -20.08 5.61 -22.91
N ALA A 299 -20.88 5.17 -21.93
CA ALA A 299 -21.37 6.03 -20.87
C ALA A 299 -20.22 6.56 -20.00
N VAL A 300 -19.28 5.71 -19.61
CA VAL A 300 -18.06 6.08 -18.87
C VAL A 300 -17.22 7.06 -19.69
N LEU A 301 -16.86 6.71 -20.92
CA LEU A 301 -15.98 7.50 -21.78
C LEU A 301 -16.55 8.89 -22.11
N LYS A 302 -17.87 9.04 -22.15
CA LYS A 302 -18.52 10.34 -22.32
C LYS A 302 -18.15 11.29 -21.17
N VAL A 303 -18.11 10.78 -19.94
CA VAL A 303 -17.68 11.57 -18.76
C VAL A 303 -16.20 11.90 -18.84
N LEU A 304 -15.35 10.90 -19.16
CA LEU A 304 -13.90 11.12 -19.27
C LEU A 304 -13.57 12.18 -20.31
N LYS A 305 -14.21 12.11 -21.50
CA LYS A 305 -14.04 13.11 -22.55
C LYS A 305 -14.44 14.51 -22.11
N GLN A 306 -15.55 14.64 -21.38
CA GLN A 306 -16.01 15.94 -20.85
C GLN A 306 -15.03 16.55 -19.85
N GLN A 307 -14.30 15.71 -19.12
CA GLN A 307 -13.34 16.12 -18.08
C GLN A 307 -11.88 16.16 -18.57
N GLY A 308 -11.62 15.84 -19.84
CA GLY A 308 -10.28 15.85 -20.41
C GLY A 308 -9.38 14.72 -19.88
N LEU A 309 -9.98 13.61 -19.38
CA LEU A 309 -9.25 12.47 -18.83
C LEU A 309 -8.95 11.44 -19.92
N PHE A 310 -7.76 10.83 -19.86
CA PHE A 310 -7.44 9.70 -20.73
C PHE A 310 -7.96 8.37 -20.15
N PHE A 311 -7.97 7.33 -20.97
CA PHE A 311 -8.40 5.99 -20.59
C PHE A 311 -7.30 4.95 -20.86
N VAL A 312 -7.13 4.00 -19.95
CA VAL A 312 -6.30 2.82 -20.17
C VAL A 312 -7.14 1.55 -20.04
N ASP A 313 -7.17 0.75 -21.09
CA ASP A 313 -7.76 -0.58 -21.03
C ASP A 313 -6.81 -1.53 -20.31
N SER A 314 -7.15 -1.95 -19.07
CA SER A 314 -6.36 -2.88 -18.27
C SER A 314 -6.24 -4.26 -18.93
N SER A 315 -7.14 -4.58 -19.87
CA SER A 315 -7.10 -5.84 -20.65
C SER A 315 -6.98 -7.10 -19.77
N THR A 316 -7.71 -7.14 -18.65
CA THR A 316 -7.72 -8.27 -17.72
C THR A 316 -8.27 -9.57 -18.32
N TYR A 317 -8.89 -9.46 -19.50
CA TYR A 317 -9.39 -10.61 -20.26
C TYR A 317 -9.39 -10.29 -21.78
N SER A 318 -9.34 -11.36 -22.60
CA SER A 318 -9.11 -11.27 -24.06
C SER A 318 -10.19 -10.52 -24.84
N LYS A 319 -11.41 -10.40 -24.29
CA LYS A 319 -12.55 -9.74 -24.94
C LYS A 319 -12.78 -8.30 -24.49
N SER A 320 -11.80 -7.67 -23.81
CA SER A 320 -11.91 -6.26 -23.47
C SER A 320 -11.93 -5.41 -24.73
N ILE A 321 -12.87 -4.45 -24.76
CA ILE A 321 -13.10 -3.55 -25.89
C ILE A 321 -12.86 -2.08 -25.53
N GLY A 322 -12.40 -1.82 -24.30
CA GLY A 322 -12.30 -0.48 -23.74
C GLY A 322 -11.49 0.47 -24.63
N ASP A 323 -10.31 0.05 -25.06
CA ASP A 323 -9.42 0.86 -25.90
C ASP A 323 -10.02 1.13 -27.30
N GLN A 324 -10.71 0.15 -27.88
CA GLN A 324 -11.36 0.31 -29.20
C GLN A 324 -12.49 1.32 -29.12
N VAL A 325 -13.33 1.23 -28.09
CA VAL A 325 -14.45 2.18 -27.89
C VAL A 325 -13.91 3.58 -27.57
N ALA A 326 -12.86 3.69 -26.74
CA ALA A 326 -12.22 4.97 -26.43
C ALA A 326 -11.70 5.68 -27.68
N ARG A 327 -10.97 4.96 -28.55
CA ARG A 327 -10.51 5.51 -29.84
C ARG A 327 -11.67 5.98 -30.71
N SER A 328 -12.74 5.19 -30.82
CA SER A 328 -13.91 5.55 -31.63
C SER A 328 -14.61 6.83 -31.15
N MET A 329 -14.47 7.12 -29.84
CA MET A 329 -15.04 8.32 -29.23
C MET A 329 -14.05 9.49 -29.15
N GLY A 330 -12.81 9.32 -29.60
CA GLY A 330 -11.76 10.34 -29.54
C GLY A 330 -11.33 10.65 -28.10
N VAL A 331 -11.27 9.64 -27.24
CA VAL A 331 -10.67 9.71 -25.91
C VAL A 331 -9.25 9.18 -26.01
N PRO A 332 -8.21 9.95 -25.61
CA PRO A 332 -6.84 9.45 -25.62
C PRO A 332 -6.75 8.15 -24.83
N THR A 333 -6.16 7.12 -25.40
CA THR A 333 -6.21 5.79 -24.79
C THR A 333 -4.95 4.97 -25.02
N ALA A 334 -4.74 4.01 -24.13
CA ALA A 334 -3.73 2.98 -24.26
C ALA A 334 -4.30 1.63 -23.79
N ARG A 335 -3.54 0.55 -24.01
CA ARG A 335 -3.92 -0.81 -23.61
C ARG A 335 -2.76 -1.51 -22.94
N ASN A 336 -3.03 -2.20 -21.83
CA ASN A 336 -2.09 -3.04 -21.14
C ASN A 336 -1.58 -4.19 -22.04
N ASN A 337 -0.28 -4.46 -21.97
CA ASN A 337 0.36 -5.54 -22.70
C ASN A 337 0.68 -6.75 -21.81
N ILE A 338 0.98 -6.52 -20.52
CA ILE A 338 1.42 -7.57 -19.61
C ILE A 338 1.11 -7.22 -18.16
N PHE A 339 0.74 -8.24 -17.38
CA PHE A 339 0.69 -8.16 -15.90
C PHE A 339 1.99 -8.68 -15.31
N LEU A 340 2.55 -7.97 -14.33
CA LEU A 340 3.85 -8.30 -13.75
C LEU A 340 3.74 -9.21 -12.53
N ASP A 341 2.66 -9.11 -11.75
CA ASP A 341 2.52 -9.70 -10.41
C ASP A 341 1.29 -10.62 -10.25
N ASN A 342 1.03 -11.45 -11.27
CA ASN A 342 0.07 -12.56 -11.14
C ASN A 342 0.52 -13.63 -10.13
N SER A 343 1.82 -13.74 -9.88
CA SER A 343 2.44 -14.47 -8.79
C SER A 343 2.79 -13.52 -7.65
N SER A 344 2.83 -14.02 -6.41
CA SER A 344 3.36 -13.30 -5.25
C SER A 344 4.85 -13.56 -5.02
N ASP A 345 5.47 -14.42 -5.82
CA ASP A 345 6.90 -14.67 -5.78
C ASP A 345 7.66 -13.52 -6.42
N GLU A 346 8.67 -12.98 -5.71
CA GLU A 346 9.42 -11.82 -6.17
C GLU A 346 10.27 -12.12 -7.41
N ASP A 347 10.82 -13.32 -7.53
CA ASP A 347 11.64 -13.71 -8.69
C ASP A 347 10.76 -13.88 -9.95
N ASP A 348 9.54 -14.37 -9.80
CA ASP A 348 8.54 -14.41 -10.88
C ASP A 348 8.18 -12.99 -11.34
N ILE A 349 7.98 -12.07 -10.40
CA ILE A 349 7.69 -10.66 -10.70
C ILE A 349 8.87 -10.03 -11.42
N ILE A 350 10.11 -10.24 -10.95
CA ILE A 350 11.33 -9.77 -11.59
C ILE A 350 11.45 -10.31 -13.02
N ALA A 351 11.20 -11.59 -13.22
CA ALA A 351 11.20 -12.18 -14.56
C ALA A 351 10.16 -11.51 -15.48
N LYS A 352 8.98 -11.16 -14.95
CA LYS A 352 7.94 -10.44 -15.69
C LYS A 352 8.32 -8.99 -15.99
N ILE A 353 9.03 -8.32 -15.10
CA ILE A 353 9.58 -6.98 -15.35
C ILE A 353 10.53 -7.03 -16.55
N TRP A 354 11.46 -7.97 -16.57
CA TRP A 354 12.38 -8.13 -17.69
C TRP A 354 11.66 -8.52 -18.99
N GLN A 355 10.63 -9.35 -18.91
CA GLN A 355 9.78 -9.66 -20.07
C GLN A 355 9.10 -8.39 -20.63
N ALA A 356 8.66 -7.46 -19.77
CA ALA A 356 8.09 -6.19 -20.19
C ALA A 356 9.16 -5.28 -20.83
N VAL A 357 10.39 -5.26 -20.32
CA VAL A 357 11.54 -4.54 -20.91
C VAL A 357 11.82 -5.07 -22.32
N GLU A 358 11.92 -6.38 -22.50
CA GLU A 358 12.12 -7.01 -23.82
C GLU A 358 10.97 -6.73 -24.78
N MET A 359 9.74 -6.67 -24.27
CA MET A 359 8.57 -6.34 -25.08
C MET A 359 8.62 -4.88 -25.57
N ALA A 360 9.03 -3.96 -24.67
CA ALA A 360 9.20 -2.55 -25.02
C ALA A 360 10.31 -2.36 -26.04
N ASP A 361 11.42 -3.09 -25.90
CA ASP A 361 12.52 -3.07 -26.89
C ASP A 361 12.06 -3.53 -28.27
N ARG A 362 11.39 -4.69 -28.34
CA ARG A 362 10.91 -5.26 -29.62
C ARG A 362 9.85 -4.43 -30.33
N ASN A 363 8.95 -3.80 -29.57
CA ASN A 363 7.79 -3.09 -30.11
C ASN A 363 7.96 -1.56 -30.13
N GLY A 364 9.10 -1.05 -29.63
CA GLY A 364 9.36 0.37 -29.41
C GLY A 364 8.68 0.93 -28.15
N SER A 365 7.62 0.27 -27.66
CA SER A 365 6.98 0.60 -26.38
C SER A 365 6.17 -0.57 -25.83
N ALA A 366 6.00 -0.60 -24.49
CA ALA A 366 5.08 -1.49 -23.80
C ALA A 366 4.43 -0.79 -22.60
N ILE A 367 3.26 -1.29 -22.19
CA ILE A 367 2.56 -0.89 -20.98
C ILE A 367 2.41 -2.14 -20.12
N ALA A 368 2.85 -2.06 -18.88
CA ALA A 368 2.75 -3.12 -17.90
C ALA A 368 1.88 -2.68 -16.72
N ILE A 369 1.10 -3.61 -16.16
CA ILE A 369 0.34 -3.38 -14.93
C ILE A 369 0.86 -4.30 -13.83
N CYS A 370 0.99 -3.76 -12.63
CA CYS A 370 1.14 -4.48 -11.39
C CYS A 370 0.32 -3.80 -10.29
N HIS A 371 0.30 -4.37 -9.08
CA HIS A 371 -0.57 -3.89 -8.02
C HIS A 371 0.26 -3.32 -6.85
N ALA A 372 -0.35 -2.43 -6.07
CA ALA A 372 0.25 -1.87 -4.86
C ALA A 372 0.35 -2.91 -3.74
N ARG A 373 1.27 -3.89 -3.90
CA ARG A 373 1.49 -5.01 -2.98
C ARG A 373 2.92 -5.01 -2.45
N PRO A 374 3.16 -5.52 -1.21
CA PRO A 374 4.50 -5.55 -0.62
C PRO A 374 5.56 -6.23 -1.50
N HIS A 375 5.25 -7.42 -2.04
CA HIS A 375 6.17 -8.17 -2.90
C HIS A 375 6.41 -7.51 -4.26
N THR A 376 5.42 -6.82 -4.82
CA THR A 376 5.60 -6.00 -6.03
C THR A 376 6.57 -4.85 -5.78
N ALA A 377 6.40 -4.15 -4.65
CA ALA A 377 7.30 -3.07 -4.26
C ALA A 377 8.71 -3.58 -3.92
N ALA A 378 8.84 -4.79 -3.34
CA ALA A 378 10.12 -5.42 -3.08
C ALA A 378 10.83 -5.81 -4.39
N ALA A 379 10.13 -6.45 -5.32
CA ALA A 379 10.67 -6.85 -6.62
C ALA A 379 11.19 -5.63 -7.40
N TRP A 380 10.41 -4.56 -7.51
CA TRP A 380 10.84 -3.33 -8.15
C TRP A 380 12.04 -2.71 -7.46
N SER A 381 12.09 -2.68 -6.13
CA SER A 381 13.24 -2.15 -5.38
C SER A 381 14.55 -2.89 -5.65
N LYS A 382 14.47 -4.19 -5.98
CA LYS A 382 15.65 -5.00 -6.31
C LYS A 382 16.21 -4.71 -7.70
N VAL A 383 15.36 -4.33 -8.66
CA VAL A 383 15.77 -4.29 -10.09
C VAL A 383 15.69 -2.92 -10.73
N ILE A 384 15.17 -1.89 -10.05
CA ILE A 384 14.95 -0.58 -10.66
C ILE A 384 16.23 0.05 -11.22
N ASP A 385 17.34 -0.09 -10.52
CA ASP A 385 18.64 0.44 -10.96
C ASP A 385 19.15 -0.30 -12.20
N GLU A 386 18.98 -1.62 -12.26
CA GLU A 386 19.34 -2.43 -13.42
C GLU A 386 18.45 -2.09 -14.63
N VAL A 387 17.15 -1.92 -14.42
CA VAL A 387 16.21 -1.50 -15.46
C VAL A 387 16.59 -0.11 -16.00
N ASN A 388 16.90 0.85 -15.13
CA ASN A 388 17.36 2.18 -15.53
C ASN A 388 18.69 2.12 -16.30
N ALA A 389 19.61 1.25 -15.90
CA ALA A 389 20.90 1.06 -16.56
C ALA A 389 20.79 0.29 -17.89
N SER A 390 19.72 -0.44 -18.13
CA SER A 390 19.52 -1.32 -19.29
C SER A 390 19.39 -0.54 -20.61
N GLY A 391 19.04 0.74 -20.55
CA GLY A 391 18.79 1.60 -21.71
C GLY A 391 17.31 1.75 -22.06
N ILE A 392 16.40 0.99 -21.42
CA ILE A 392 14.95 1.21 -21.56
C ILE A 392 14.58 2.55 -20.91
N GLN A 393 13.64 3.29 -21.55
CA GLN A 393 13.12 4.52 -20.97
C GLN A 393 11.84 4.23 -20.18
N LEU A 394 11.89 4.34 -18.86
CA LEU A 394 10.67 4.38 -18.06
C LEU A 394 9.96 5.72 -18.32
N VAL A 395 8.65 5.67 -18.58
CA VAL A 395 7.84 6.85 -18.90
C VAL A 395 6.47 6.76 -18.23
N PRO A 396 5.81 7.90 -17.91
CA PRO A 396 4.42 7.86 -17.48
C PRO A 396 3.53 7.36 -18.62
N VAL A 397 2.43 6.68 -18.28
CA VAL A 397 1.53 6.09 -19.27
C VAL A 397 0.95 7.12 -20.24
N SER A 398 0.80 8.36 -19.78
CA SER A 398 0.34 9.49 -20.60
C SER A 398 1.22 9.74 -21.82
N SER A 399 2.49 9.34 -21.79
CA SER A 399 3.42 9.45 -22.94
C SER A 399 3.20 8.41 -24.03
N LEU A 400 2.37 7.39 -23.79
CA LEU A 400 2.10 6.28 -24.72
C LEU A 400 0.64 6.23 -25.22
N LEU A 401 -0.15 7.26 -24.93
CA LEU A 401 -1.53 7.38 -25.40
C LEU A 401 -1.59 7.55 -26.93
N LYS A 402 -2.66 7.03 -27.53
CA LYS A 402 -2.96 7.13 -28.97
C LYS A 402 -4.28 7.81 -29.19
#